data_cd13fa6aed5a1122f9409081eeea8201
#
_entry.id   cd13fa6aed5a1122f9409081eeea8201
#
_cell.length_a   1.000
_cell.length_b   1.000
_cell.length_c   1.000
_cell.angle_alpha   90.00
_cell.angle_beta   90.00
_cell.angle_gamma   90.00
#
_symmetry.space_group_name_H-M   'P 1'
#
loop_
_entity.id
_entity.type
_entity.pdbx_description
1 polymer ?
#
loop_
_entity_poly.entity_id
_entity_poly.type
_entity_poly.pdbx_seq_one_letter_code
_entity_poly.pdbx_strand_id
1 'polypeptide(L)'
;MSTSENNQGVVPRKSSRIGRILLFVIAVACFTYLYYRLNGAALREGLSLAEYMLKVFAAVNWIPWLLMMTGYCLFYFSIDTLIITRGLNWFIKDIRYTDIMPIRASAYIISIFNEQIGKGAMAYYLNKRDQVPGWEVASLMLFIMFCEIFYLLVWATIGFIIGGQDLPEVFGLIQYIAIGGAVFFILWVFFFRGPLFLNNRIRNLEIFYVFRLAKLKHYGAFFLLRSPLLIAAIFVYSKALGFFGVEMSSMALLPLLPVIFFAATIPTPMRAAAITSWVILFLENEGEMAAFGFLQHNFFILFNAVIGLLFLPRANRELFGHKSK
;
A
#
# COMPACT_ATOMS: atom_id res chain seq x y z
N MET A 1 -1.02 6.36 50.04
CA MET A 1 -1.93 5.82 49.03
C MET A 1 -1.21 5.79 47.70
N SER A 2 -0.70 4.62 47.34
CA SER A 2 0.12 4.42 46.16
C SER A 2 -0.79 4.12 44.96
N THR A 3 -0.82 5.00 43.98
CA THR A 3 -1.45 4.77 42.69
C THR A 3 -0.52 3.90 41.84
N SER A 4 -0.88 2.64 41.68
CA SER A 4 -0.20 1.72 40.74
C SER A 4 -0.46 2.17 39.30
N GLU A 5 0.59 2.66 38.63
CA GLU A 5 0.62 2.85 37.20
C GLU A 5 0.46 1.50 36.49
N ASN A 6 -0.70 1.31 35.90
CA ASN A 6 -1.00 0.13 35.10
C ASN A 6 -0.41 0.31 33.70
N ASN A 7 0.88 0.05 33.59
CA ASN A 7 1.63 0.09 32.33
C ASN A 7 1.35 -1.19 31.51
N GLN A 8 0.13 -1.29 30.96
CA GLN A 8 -0.18 -2.37 30.03
C GLN A 8 0.51 -2.12 28.70
N GLY A 9 1.74 -2.62 28.58
CA GLY A 9 2.45 -2.69 27.31
C GLY A 9 1.60 -3.44 26.28
N VAL A 10 1.46 -2.85 25.09
CA VAL A 10 0.82 -3.46 23.93
C VAL A 10 1.61 -4.72 23.56
N VAL A 11 1.16 -5.86 24.06
CA VAL A 11 1.72 -7.17 23.66
C VAL A 11 1.33 -7.40 22.21
N PRO A 12 2.29 -7.54 21.28
CA PRO A 12 1.97 -7.81 19.88
C PRO A 12 1.23 -9.14 19.81
N ARG A 13 -0.02 -9.10 19.36
CA ARG A 13 -0.87 -10.27 19.19
C ARG A 13 -0.16 -11.23 18.23
N LYS A 14 0.27 -12.40 18.73
CA LYS A 14 0.90 -13.45 17.91
C LYS A 14 0.04 -13.68 16.69
N SER A 15 0.56 -13.35 15.50
CA SER A 15 -0.05 -13.71 14.21
C SER A 15 -0.48 -15.17 14.28
N SER A 16 -1.73 -15.47 13.93
CA SER A 16 -2.23 -16.84 14.00
C SER A 16 -1.35 -17.75 13.14
N ARG A 17 -1.06 -18.97 13.60
CA ARG A 17 -0.28 -19.93 12.81
C ARG A 17 -0.87 -20.11 11.40
N ILE A 18 -2.20 -20.12 11.31
CA ILE A 18 -2.96 -20.22 10.04
C ILE A 18 -2.63 -19.06 9.10
N GLY A 19 -2.64 -17.81 9.59
CA GLY A 19 -2.32 -16.65 8.76
C GLY A 19 -0.90 -16.68 8.19
N ARG A 20 0.09 -17.14 8.98
CA ARG A 20 1.47 -17.30 8.50
C ARG A 20 1.61 -18.40 7.46
N ILE A 21 0.94 -19.54 7.67
CA ILE A 21 0.91 -20.65 6.70
C ILE A 21 0.27 -20.19 5.40
N LEU A 22 -0.87 -19.50 5.47
CA LEU A 22 -1.56 -18.97 4.28
C LEU A 22 -0.67 -18.02 3.48
N LEU A 23 -0.02 -17.07 4.13
CA LEU A 23 0.91 -16.14 3.45
C LEU A 23 2.10 -16.86 2.85
N PHE A 24 2.63 -17.89 3.53
CA PHE A 24 3.71 -18.71 2.99
C PHE A 24 3.25 -19.48 1.75
N VAL A 25 2.08 -20.11 1.79
CA VAL A 25 1.50 -20.84 0.65
C VAL A 25 1.27 -19.89 -0.53
N ILE A 26 0.72 -18.70 -0.31
CA ILE A 26 0.56 -17.69 -1.36
C ILE A 26 1.92 -17.31 -1.95
N ALA A 27 2.93 -17.06 -1.12
CA ALA A 27 4.27 -16.71 -1.60
C ALA A 27 4.88 -17.81 -2.46
N VAL A 28 4.81 -19.07 -2.00
CA VAL A 28 5.31 -20.23 -2.75
C VAL A 28 4.56 -20.37 -4.08
N ALA A 29 3.24 -20.23 -4.07
CA ALA A 29 2.43 -20.30 -5.30
C ALA A 29 2.84 -19.20 -6.29
N CYS A 30 3.02 -17.95 -5.84
CA CYS A 30 3.47 -16.83 -6.66
C CYS A 30 4.85 -17.10 -7.28
N PHE A 31 5.84 -17.52 -6.47
CA PHE A 31 7.19 -17.78 -6.98
C PHE A 31 7.23 -18.97 -7.94
N THR A 32 6.47 -20.03 -7.65
CA THR A 32 6.36 -21.20 -8.54
C THR A 32 5.75 -20.80 -9.88
N TYR A 33 4.66 -20.02 -9.85
CA TYR A 33 4.02 -19.50 -11.06
C TYR A 33 4.98 -18.61 -11.87
N LEU A 34 5.64 -17.65 -11.23
CA LEU A 34 6.61 -16.77 -11.89
C LEU A 34 7.76 -17.57 -12.52
N TYR A 35 8.33 -18.52 -11.78
CA TYR A 35 9.38 -19.38 -12.31
C TYR A 35 8.92 -20.15 -13.55
N TYR A 36 7.75 -20.77 -13.47
CA TYR A 36 7.20 -21.56 -14.59
C TYR A 36 6.97 -20.70 -15.83
N ARG A 37 6.38 -19.51 -15.66
CA ARG A 37 6.09 -18.60 -16.77
C ARG A 37 7.38 -18.03 -17.39
N LEU A 38 8.30 -17.55 -16.59
CA LEU A 38 9.56 -16.97 -17.05
C LEU A 38 10.48 -18.00 -17.69
N ASN A 39 10.56 -19.19 -17.10
CA ASN A 39 11.33 -20.28 -17.68
C ASN A 39 10.74 -20.74 -19.02
N GLY A 40 9.41 -20.78 -19.12
CA GLY A 40 8.72 -21.05 -20.39
C GLY A 40 9.02 -19.98 -21.45
N ALA A 41 9.05 -18.70 -21.08
CA ALA A 41 9.43 -17.60 -21.97
C ALA A 41 10.88 -17.72 -22.45
N ALA A 42 11.82 -18.00 -21.51
CA ALA A 42 13.23 -18.19 -21.83
C ALA A 42 13.45 -19.37 -22.80
N LEU A 43 12.78 -20.51 -22.55
CA LEU A 43 12.88 -21.69 -23.42
C LEU A 43 12.34 -21.45 -24.85
N ARG A 44 11.30 -20.62 -25.00
CA ARG A 44 10.80 -20.21 -26.35
C ARG A 44 11.85 -19.45 -27.15
N GLU A 45 12.76 -18.74 -26.47
CA GLU A 45 13.88 -18.03 -27.10
C GLU A 45 15.17 -18.85 -27.17
N GLY A 46 15.18 -20.09 -26.70
CA GLY A 46 16.37 -20.95 -26.65
C GLY A 46 17.40 -20.50 -25.61
N LEU A 47 17.00 -19.74 -24.60
CA LEU A 47 17.86 -19.18 -23.56
C LEU A 47 17.63 -19.89 -22.20
N SER A 48 18.63 -19.86 -21.34
CA SER A 48 18.41 -20.13 -19.92
C SER A 48 17.64 -18.96 -19.28
N LEU A 49 16.96 -19.21 -18.15
CA LEU A 49 16.24 -18.16 -17.42
C LEU A 49 17.14 -16.97 -17.07
N ALA A 50 18.40 -17.23 -16.68
CA ALA A 50 19.34 -16.17 -16.32
C ALA A 50 19.73 -15.32 -17.53
N GLU A 51 20.03 -15.94 -18.66
CA GLU A 51 20.35 -15.22 -19.92
C GLU A 51 19.16 -14.40 -20.41
N TYR A 52 17.94 -14.97 -20.35
CA TYR A 52 16.72 -14.27 -20.72
C TYR A 52 16.50 -13.03 -19.84
N MET A 53 16.62 -13.15 -18.52
CA MET A 53 16.46 -12.02 -17.62
C MET A 53 17.56 -10.98 -17.80
N LEU A 54 18.81 -11.38 -18.04
CA LEU A 54 19.90 -10.45 -18.36
C LEU A 54 19.63 -9.68 -19.66
N LYS A 55 19.10 -10.35 -20.68
CA LYS A 55 18.70 -9.72 -21.95
C LYS A 55 17.62 -8.66 -21.70
N VAL A 56 16.57 -8.98 -20.96
CA VAL A 56 15.49 -8.05 -20.60
C VAL A 56 16.05 -6.83 -19.86
N PHE A 57 16.89 -7.04 -18.83
CA PHE A 57 17.46 -5.94 -18.05
C PHE A 57 18.44 -5.09 -18.87
N ALA A 58 19.21 -5.69 -19.79
CA ALA A 58 20.13 -4.96 -20.64
C ALA A 58 19.41 -4.02 -21.64
N ALA A 59 18.18 -4.36 -22.02
CA ALA A 59 17.37 -3.55 -22.94
C ALA A 59 16.74 -2.32 -22.26
N VAL A 60 16.73 -2.24 -20.93
CA VAL A 60 16.06 -1.16 -20.19
C VAL A 60 16.80 0.16 -20.33
N ASN A 61 16.06 1.23 -20.64
CA ASN A 61 16.59 2.58 -20.62
C ASN A 61 16.59 3.13 -19.17
N TRP A 62 17.67 2.87 -18.45
CA TRP A 62 17.79 3.08 -17.01
C TRP A 62 17.69 4.52 -16.55
N ILE A 63 18.35 5.46 -17.26
CA ILE A 63 18.43 6.85 -16.79
C ILE A 63 17.05 7.51 -16.73
N PRO A 64 16.25 7.55 -17.80
CA PRO A 64 14.92 8.14 -17.76
C PRO A 64 13.98 7.36 -16.85
N TRP A 65 14.10 6.03 -16.75
CA TRP A 65 13.33 5.24 -15.83
C TRP A 65 13.59 5.64 -14.37
N LEU A 66 14.87 5.72 -13.95
CA LEU A 66 15.26 6.12 -12.59
C LEU A 66 14.78 7.53 -12.25
N LEU A 67 14.94 8.49 -13.16
CA LEU A 67 14.49 9.87 -12.95
C LEU A 67 12.98 9.94 -12.75
N MET A 68 12.21 9.24 -13.58
CA MET A 68 10.78 9.24 -13.52
C MET A 68 10.26 8.54 -12.24
N MET A 69 10.83 7.39 -11.91
CA MET A 69 10.46 6.66 -10.69
C MET A 69 10.85 7.42 -9.41
N THR A 70 12.00 8.12 -9.42
CA THR A 70 12.39 9.01 -8.32
C THR A 70 11.35 10.12 -8.11
N GLY A 71 10.96 10.81 -9.18
CA GLY A 71 9.93 11.85 -9.13
C GLY A 71 8.60 11.32 -8.59
N TYR A 72 8.18 10.13 -9.04
CA TYR A 72 6.97 9.48 -8.56
C TYR A 72 7.06 9.10 -7.07
N CYS A 73 8.18 8.56 -6.61
CA CYS A 73 8.37 8.21 -5.21
C CYS A 73 8.32 9.44 -4.29
N LEU A 74 8.93 10.56 -4.69
CA LEU A 74 8.86 11.83 -3.95
C LEU A 74 7.44 12.38 -3.89
N PHE A 75 6.72 12.33 -5.01
CA PHE A 75 5.31 12.72 -5.07
C PHE A 75 4.46 11.83 -4.16
N TYR A 76 4.64 10.50 -4.24
CA TYR A 76 3.94 9.55 -3.39
C TYR A 76 4.21 9.82 -1.91
N PHE A 77 5.46 9.97 -1.50
CA PHE A 77 5.85 10.27 -0.12
C PHE A 77 5.16 11.54 0.39
N SER A 78 5.10 12.58 -0.45
CA SER A 78 4.49 13.85 -0.09
C SER A 78 2.98 13.73 0.14
N ILE A 79 2.27 13.07 -0.77
CA ILE A 79 0.82 12.88 -0.66
C ILE A 79 0.47 11.89 0.47
N ASP A 80 1.21 10.80 0.62
CA ASP A 80 1.00 9.82 1.69
C ASP A 80 1.19 10.45 3.08
N THR A 81 2.23 11.29 3.25
CA THR A 81 2.43 12.09 4.47
C THR A 81 1.27 13.06 4.70
N LEU A 82 0.75 13.70 3.64
CA LEU A 82 -0.41 14.60 3.74
C LEU A 82 -1.67 13.85 4.19
N ILE A 83 -1.93 12.66 3.64
CA ILE A 83 -3.07 11.82 4.00
C ILE A 83 -3.04 11.50 5.50
N ILE A 84 -1.87 11.08 6.01
CA ILE A 84 -1.69 10.78 7.44
C ILE A 84 -1.89 12.03 8.30
N THR A 85 -1.28 13.14 7.90
CA THR A 85 -1.41 14.42 8.62
C THR A 85 -2.87 14.86 8.69
N ARG A 86 -3.60 14.80 7.58
CA ARG A 86 -5.03 15.14 7.56
C ARG A 86 -5.87 14.21 8.43
N GLY A 87 -5.56 12.91 8.41
CA GLY A 87 -6.21 11.94 9.27
C GLY A 87 -6.01 12.23 10.76
N LEU A 88 -4.77 12.52 11.17
CA LEU A 88 -4.46 12.90 12.55
C LEU A 88 -5.22 14.17 12.95
N ASN A 89 -5.21 15.21 12.10
CA ASN A 89 -5.86 16.50 12.38
C ASN A 89 -7.39 16.38 12.45
N TRP A 90 -8.00 15.47 11.71
CA TRP A 90 -9.46 15.30 11.74
C TRP A 90 -9.97 14.50 12.93
N PHE A 91 -9.17 13.60 13.49
CA PHE A 91 -9.68 12.62 14.43
C PHE A 91 -8.95 12.57 15.78
N ILE A 92 -7.71 13.06 15.84
CA ILE A 92 -6.85 12.78 17.00
C ILE A 92 -6.26 14.10 17.56
N LYS A 93 -5.33 14.69 16.83
CA LYS A 93 -4.58 15.87 17.30
C LYS A 93 -4.11 16.70 16.10
N ASP A 94 -4.16 18.01 16.24
CA ASP A 94 -3.62 18.93 15.22
C ASP A 94 -2.08 18.90 15.28
N ILE A 95 -1.48 18.39 14.19
CA ILE A 95 -0.03 18.23 14.04
C ILE A 95 0.35 18.78 12.67
N ARG A 96 1.47 19.48 12.60
CA ARG A 96 1.95 20.05 11.33
C ARG A 96 2.46 18.96 10.40
N TYR A 97 2.29 19.16 9.10
CA TYR A 97 2.80 18.28 8.06
C TYR A 97 4.32 18.03 8.20
N THR A 98 5.08 19.11 8.48
CA THR A 98 6.55 19.04 8.66
C THR A 98 7.00 18.21 9.86
N ASP A 99 6.11 17.98 10.82
CA ASP A 99 6.39 17.18 12.01
C ASP A 99 6.04 15.71 11.82
N ILE A 100 5.11 15.41 10.90
CA ILE A 100 4.77 14.03 10.51
C ILE A 100 5.79 13.48 9.50
N MET A 101 6.34 14.32 8.64
CA MET A 101 7.27 13.93 7.58
C MET A 101 8.47 13.08 8.09
N PRO A 102 9.22 13.47 9.14
CA PRO A 102 10.31 12.65 9.67
C PRO A 102 9.86 11.31 10.22
N ILE A 103 8.68 11.29 10.87
CA ILE A 103 8.10 10.08 11.44
C ILE A 103 7.74 9.10 10.32
N ARG A 104 7.02 9.59 9.29
CA ARG A 104 6.61 8.78 8.16
C ARG A 104 7.81 8.27 7.37
N ALA A 105 8.79 9.13 7.10
CA ALA A 105 10.02 8.75 6.42
C ALA A 105 10.76 7.63 7.18
N SER A 106 10.98 7.81 8.48
CA SER A 106 11.67 6.80 9.31
C SER A 106 10.90 5.48 9.38
N ALA A 107 9.57 5.51 9.36
CA ALA A 107 8.75 4.31 9.33
C ALA A 107 8.96 3.47 8.06
N TYR A 108 9.33 4.07 6.94
CA TYR A 108 9.63 3.34 5.70
C TYR A 108 10.86 2.43 5.84
N ILE A 109 11.86 2.78 6.66
CA ILE A 109 13.01 1.91 6.92
C ILE A 109 12.54 0.57 7.51
N ILE A 110 11.62 0.65 8.46
CA ILE A 110 11.06 -0.54 9.11
C ILE A 110 10.12 -1.28 8.15
N SER A 111 9.45 -0.56 7.27
CA SER A 111 8.53 -1.11 6.27
C SER A 111 9.23 -1.98 5.20
N ILE A 112 10.55 -1.90 5.05
CA ILE A 112 11.34 -2.84 4.20
C ILE A 112 11.06 -4.28 4.64
N PHE A 113 11.04 -4.52 5.95
CA PHE A 113 10.82 -5.85 6.49
C PHE A 113 9.33 -6.21 6.55
N ASN A 114 8.51 -5.27 6.99
CA ASN A 114 7.07 -5.45 7.08
C ASN A 114 6.35 -4.10 7.22
N GLU A 115 5.43 -3.81 6.32
CA GLU A 115 4.67 -2.55 6.30
C GLU A 115 3.82 -2.34 7.58
N GLN A 116 3.29 -3.43 8.15
CA GLN A 116 2.49 -3.34 9.37
C GLN A 116 3.33 -2.97 10.59
N ILE A 117 4.58 -3.47 10.64
CA ILE A 117 5.53 -3.08 11.70
C ILE A 117 5.91 -1.61 11.54
N GLY A 118 6.10 -1.11 10.31
CA GLY A 118 6.33 0.31 10.04
C GLY A 118 5.19 1.20 10.53
N LYS A 119 3.94 0.81 10.29
CA LYS A 119 2.75 1.51 10.82
C LYS A 119 2.71 1.48 12.36
N GLY A 120 3.08 0.36 12.97
CA GLY A 120 3.20 0.23 14.43
C GLY A 120 4.29 1.13 15.02
N ALA A 121 5.44 1.22 14.36
CA ALA A 121 6.54 2.12 14.78
C ALA A 121 6.11 3.60 14.75
N MET A 122 5.30 3.98 13.75
CA MET A 122 4.75 5.33 13.68
C MET A 122 3.78 5.61 14.86
N ALA A 123 2.94 4.64 15.22
CA ALA A 123 2.05 4.76 16.39
C ALA A 123 2.86 4.92 17.69
N TYR A 124 3.91 4.13 17.86
CA TYR A 124 4.81 4.25 19.01
C TYR A 124 5.51 5.61 19.07
N TYR A 125 5.98 6.11 17.92
CA TYR A 125 6.64 7.41 17.83
C TYR A 125 5.69 8.55 18.25
N LEU A 126 4.50 8.61 17.68
CA LEU A 126 3.49 9.62 18.01
C LEU A 126 3.05 9.53 19.48
N ASN A 127 2.94 8.32 20.02
CA ASN A 127 2.66 8.16 21.44
C ASN A 127 3.76 8.77 22.31
N LYS A 128 5.02 8.49 22.00
CA LYS A 128 6.15 8.96 22.81
C LYS A 128 6.41 10.46 22.70
N ARG A 129 6.27 11.04 21.49
CA ARG A 129 6.54 12.47 21.25
C ARG A 129 5.34 13.35 21.61
N ASP A 130 4.16 12.96 21.15
CA ASP A 130 2.97 13.81 21.18
C ASP A 130 1.95 13.38 22.24
N GLN A 131 2.25 12.32 23.01
CA GLN A 131 1.37 11.72 24.03
C GLN A 131 0.04 11.26 23.43
N VAL A 132 0.01 10.91 22.16
CA VAL A 132 -1.17 10.38 21.48
C VAL A 132 -1.32 8.91 21.84
N PRO A 133 -2.50 8.45 22.30
CA PRO A 133 -2.71 7.02 22.58
C PRO A 133 -2.44 6.17 21.34
N GLY A 134 -1.58 5.16 21.47
CA GLY A 134 -1.14 4.34 20.34
C GLY A 134 -2.30 3.62 19.62
N TRP A 135 -3.36 3.27 20.35
CA TRP A 135 -4.57 2.66 19.78
C TRP A 135 -5.39 3.62 18.91
N GLU A 136 -5.36 4.95 19.17
CA GLU A 136 -5.99 5.95 18.28
C GLU A 136 -5.28 6.01 16.94
N VAL A 137 -3.94 6.03 16.97
CA VAL A 137 -3.12 6.00 15.74
C VAL A 137 -3.33 4.68 15.00
N ALA A 138 -3.39 3.55 15.71
CA ALA A 138 -3.70 2.25 15.10
C ALA A 138 -5.07 2.23 14.45
N SER A 139 -6.09 2.84 15.11
CA SER A 139 -7.43 3.00 14.56
C SER A 139 -7.43 3.87 13.29
N LEU A 140 -6.65 4.96 13.28
CA LEU A 140 -6.49 5.80 12.09
C LEU A 140 -5.84 5.03 10.94
N MET A 141 -4.77 4.25 11.22
CA MET A 141 -4.13 3.44 10.18
C MET A 141 -5.10 2.40 9.60
N LEU A 142 -5.89 1.75 10.45
CA LEU A 142 -6.92 0.81 10.00
C LEU A 142 -7.98 1.51 9.14
N PHE A 143 -8.41 2.71 9.53
CA PHE A 143 -9.35 3.51 8.75
C PHE A 143 -8.78 3.91 7.37
N ILE A 144 -7.50 4.34 7.31
CA ILE A 144 -6.82 4.66 6.05
C ILE A 144 -6.74 3.42 5.15
N MET A 145 -6.39 2.24 5.71
CA MET A 145 -6.34 0.98 4.96
C MET A 145 -7.72 0.58 4.43
N PHE A 146 -8.76 0.75 5.22
CA PHE A 146 -10.13 0.52 4.80
C PHE A 146 -10.52 1.43 3.62
N CYS A 147 -10.26 2.74 3.74
CA CYS A 147 -10.50 3.68 2.66
C CYS A 147 -9.69 3.33 1.40
N GLU A 148 -8.47 2.82 1.55
CA GLU A 148 -7.62 2.40 0.44
C GLU A 148 -8.22 1.22 -0.35
N ILE A 149 -8.75 0.21 0.33
CA ILE A 149 -9.40 -0.92 -0.32
C ILE A 149 -10.59 -0.44 -1.17
N PHE A 150 -11.46 0.40 -0.61
CA PHE A 150 -12.61 0.93 -1.33
C PHE A 150 -12.22 1.88 -2.46
N TYR A 151 -11.21 2.69 -2.24
CA TYR A 151 -10.65 3.56 -3.27
C TYR A 151 -10.15 2.75 -4.50
N LEU A 152 -9.38 1.68 -4.28
CA LEU A 152 -8.92 0.81 -5.35
C LEU A 152 -10.08 0.10 -6.04
N LEU A 153 -11.08 -0.36 -5.28
CA LEU A 153 -12.28 -0.99 -5.83
C LEU A 153 -13.09 -0.04 -6.72
N VAL A 154 -13.28 1.21 -6.28
CA VAL A 154 -13.98 2.22 -7.09
C VAL A 154 -13.23 2.50 -8.40
N TRP A 155 -11.90 2.69 -8.34
CA TRP A 155 -11.10 2.92 -9.54
C TRP A 155 -11.01 1.69 -10.45
N ALA A 156 -10.95 0.47 -9.90
CA ALA A 156 -11.05 -0.76 -10.67
C ALA A 156 -12.40 -0.85 -11.41
N THR A 157 -13.49 -0.48 -10.73
CA THR A 157 -14.83 -0.46 -11.32
C THR A 157 -14.95 0.57 -12.42
N ILE A 158 -14.43 1.78 -12.21
CA ILE A 158 -14.38 2.84 -13.24
C ILE A 158 -13.58 2.35 -14.44
N GLY A 159 -12.40 1.77 -14.19
CA GLY A 159 -11.55 1.21 -15.24
C GLY A 159 -12.23 0.08 -16.02
N PHE A 160 -12.94 -0.81 -15.33
CA PHE A 160 -13.73 -1.88 -15.95
C PHE A 160 -14.82 -1.33 -16.88
N ILE A 161 -15.55 -0.31 -16.43
CA ILE A 161 -16.63 0.32 -17.23
C ILE A 161 -16.06 1.00 -18.48
N ILE A 162 -14.88 1.66 -18.35
CA ILE A 162 -14.23 2.37 -19.46
C ILE A 162 -13.51 1.41 -20.40
N GLY A 163 -12.82 0.38 -19.85
CA GLY A 163 -12.03 -0.59 -20.62
C GLY A 163 -12.85 -1.57 -21.45
N GLY A 164 -14.12 -1.74 -21.11
CA GLY A 164 -15.08 -2.49 -21.92
C GLY A 164 -14.67 -3.95 -22.18
N GLN A 165 -14.77 -4.37 -23.46
CA GLN A 165 -14.59 -5.76 -23.90
C GLN A 165 -13.12 -6.17 -24.09
N ASP A 166 -12.17 -5.23 -24.01
CA ASP A 166 -10.74 -5.50 -24.22
C ASP A 166 -10.03 -6.06 -22.99
N LEU A 167 -10.76 -6.26 -21.88
CA LEU A 167 -10.21 -6.76 -20.63
C LEU A 167 -10.30 -8.29 -20.56
N PRO A 168 -9.32 -8.95 -19.89
CA PRO A 168 -9.41 -10.39 -19.63
C PRO A 168 -10.70 -10.77 -18.92
N GLU A 169 -11.26 -11.95 -19.22
CA GLU A 169 -12.56 -12.42 -18.69
C GLU A 169 -12.65 -12.35 -17.16
N VAL A 170 -11.52 -12.54 -16.47
CA VAL A 170 -11.45 -12.47 -15.00
C VAL A 170 -11.91 -11.10 -14.47
N PHE A 171 -11.78 -10.03 -15.25
CA PHE A 171 -12.26 -8.69 -14.89
C PHE A 171 -13.80 -8.62 -14.79
N GLY A 172 -14.54 -9.54 -15.40
CA GLY A 172 -15.98 -9.67 -15.20
C GLY A 172 -16.38 -9.89 -13.73
N LEU A 173 -15.45 -10.40 -12.89
CA LEU A 173 -15.70 -10.54 -11.45
C LEU A 173 -15.73 -9.19 -10.72
N ILE A 174 -15.12 -8.14 -11.27
CA ILE A 174 -15.04 -6.81 -10.64
C ILE A 174 -16.44 -6.26 -10.37
N GLN A 175 -17.39 -6.44 -11.26
CA GLN A 175 -18.77 -5.97 -11.07
C GLN A 175 -19.43 -6.60 -9.83
N TYR A 176 -19.25 -7.90 -9.61
CA TYR A 176 -19.80 -8.60 -8.45
C TYR A 176 -19.09 -8.20 -7.15
N ILE A 177 -17.76 -8.05 -7.20
CA ILE A 177 -16.97 -7.56 -6.08
C ILE A 177 -17.34 -6.11 -5.74
N ALA A 178 -17.59 -5.27 -6.75
CA ALA A 178 -18.00 -3.88 -6.56
C ALA A 178 -19.40 -3.79 -5.90
N ILE A 179 -20.36 -4.60 -6.35
CA ILE A 179 -21.69 -4.65 -5.73
C ILE A 179 -21.58 -5.13 -4.28
N GLY A 180 -20.89 -6.23 -4.04
CA GLY A 180 -20.66 -6.75 -2.70
C GLY A 180 -19.93 -5.75 -1.80
N GLY A 181 -18.90 -5.08 -2.33
CA GLY A 181 -18.18 -4.01 -1.66
C GLY A 181 -19.06 -2.81 -1.31
N ALA A 182 -19.90 -2.36 -2.24
CA ALA A 182 -20.83 -1.27 -2.01
C ALA A 182 -21.83 -1.60 -0.89
N VAL A 183 -22.42 -2.80 -0.94
CA VAL A 183 -23.34 -3.30 0.10
C VAL A 183 -22.59 -3.34 1.46
N PHE A 184 -21.41 -3.93 1.47
CA PHE A 184 -20.59 -4.00 2.69
C PHE A 184 -20.26 -2.59 3.23
N PHE A 185 -19.88 -1.65 2.38
CA PHE A 185 -19.60 -0.27 2.77
C PHE A 185 -20.81 0.40 3.40
N ILE A 186 -21.99 0.26 2.80
CA ILE A 186 -23.25 0.81 3.34
C ILE A 186 -23.53 0.22 4.72
N LEU A 187 -23.48 -1.12 4.84
CA LEU A 187 -23.68 -1.80 6.12
C LEU A 187 -22.66 -1.39 7.18
N TRP A 188 -21.39 -1.22 6.78
CA TRP A 188 -20.31 -0.77 7.65
C TRP A 188 -20.54 0.64 8.19
N VAL A 189 -20.86 1.58 7.30
CA VAL A 189 -21.18 2.96 7.71
C VAL A 189 -22.42 2.97 8.62
N PHE A 190 -23.46 2.19 8.29
CA PHE A 190 -24.66 2.07 9.10
C PHE A 190 -24.36 1.46 10.48
N PHE A 191 -23.52 0.43 10.57
CA PHE A 191 -23.11 -0.18 11.82
C PHE A 191 -22.41 0.82 12.76
N PHE A 192 -21.50 1.63 12.24
CA PHE A 192 -20.76 2.60 13.07
C PHE A 192 -21.54 3.88 13.36
N ARG A 193 -22.51 4.24 12.53
CA ARG A 193 -23.29 5.49 12.67
C ARG A 193 -24.73 5.29 13.08
N GLY A 194 -25.29 4.12 12.85
CA GLY A 194 -26.68 3.81 13.18
C GLY A 194 -26.92 3.79 14.70
N PRO A 195 -28.08 4.23 15.15
CA PRO A 195 -28.41 4.25 16.57
C PRO A 195 -28.60 2.84 17.17
N LEU A 196 -28.94 1.86 16.34
CA LEU A 196 -29.25 0.48 16.76
C LEU A 196 -28.04 -0.25 17.37
N PHE A 197 -26.81 0.17 17.07
CA PHE A 197 -25.59 -0.52 17.47
C PHE A 197 -24.77 0.23 18.52
N LEU A 198 -25.32 1.25 19.17
CA LEU A 198 -24.60 2.10 20.14
C LEU A 198 -23.95 1.28 21.27
N ASN A 199 -24.63 0.27 21.78
CA ASN A 199 -24.16 -0.58 22.88
C ASN A 199 -23.43 -1.86 22.41
N ASN A 200 -23.14 -2.00 21.11
CA ASN A 200 -22.46 -3.18 20.61
C ASN A 200 -20.98 -3.20 21.05
N ARG A 201 -20.53 -4.31 21.66
CA ARG A 201 -19.16 -4.48 22.17
C ARG A 201 -18.12 -4.33 21.04
N ILE A 202 -18.37 -4.87 19.85
CA ILE A 202 -17.44 -4.80 18.72
C ILE A 202 -17.27 -3.35 18.26
N ARG A 203 -18.38 -2.60 18.09
CA ARG A 203 -18.36 -1.19 17.73
C ARG A 203 -17.53 -0.36 18.71
N ASN A 204 -17.60 -0.68 20.00
CA ASN A 204 -16.98 0.08 21.07
C ASN A 204 -15.52 -0.31 21.34
N LEU A 205 -14.94 -1.27 20.60
CA LEU A 205 -13.51 -1.55 20.67
C LEU A 205 -12.70 -0.29 20.27
N GLU A 206 -11.62 -0.06 20.99
CA GLU A 206 -10.74 1.11 20.77
C GLU A 206 -10.16 1.16 19.37
N ILE A 207 -9.88 0.01 18.77
CA ILE A 207 -9.38 -0.09 17.40
C ILE A 207 -10.34 0.51 16.35
N PHE A 208 -11.62 0.68 16.67
CA PHE A 208 -12.62 1.30 15.81
C PHE A 208 -12.95 2.76 16.19
N TYR A 209 -12.12 3.39 17.02
CA TYR A 209 -12.31 4.78 17.46
C TYR A 209 -12.55 5.76 16.30
N VAL A 210 -11.67 5.75 15.30
CA VAL A 210 -11.78 6.65 14.13
C VAL A 210 -13.04 6.36 13.31
N PHE A 211 -13.46 5.08 13.16
CA PHE A 211 -14.69 4.74 12.44
C PHE A 211 -15.95 5.31 13.10
N ARG A 212 -15.96 5.39 14.43
CA ARG A 212 -17.07 6.01 15.16
C ARG A 212 -17.15 7.52 14.96
N LEU A 213 -15.99 8.18 14.78
CA LEU A 213 -15.91 9.63 14.55
C LEU A 213 -16.09 10.01 13.07
N ALA A 214 -15.74 9.11 12.17
CA ALA A 214 -15.73 9.36 10.74
C ALA A 214 -17.13 9.63 10.20
N LYS A 215 -17.29 10.79 9.53
CA LYS A 215 -18.48 11.14 8.74
C LYS A 215 -18.27 10.74 7.29
N LEU A 216 -19.33 10.62 6.52
CA LEU A 216 -19.26 10.24 5.09
C LEU A 216 -18.31 11.17 4.30
N LYS A 217 -18.28 12.46 4.64
CA LYS A 217 -17.34 13.42 4.03
C LYS A 217 -15.86 13.04 4.20
N HIS A 218 -15.50 12.33 5.29
CA HIS A 218 -14.11 11.93 5.52
C HIS A 218 -13.71 10.79 4.59
N TYR A 219 -14.59 9.82 4.33
CA TYR A 219 -14.37 8.77 3.33
C TYR A 219 -14.16 9.38 1.94
N GLY A 220 -15.03 10.32 1.53
CA GLY A 220 -14.89 11.03 0.26
C GLY A 220 -13.60 11.87 0.21
N ALA A 221 -13.22 12.54 1.30
CA ALA A 221 -11.99 13.31 1.36
C ALA A 221 -10.73 12.43 1.22
N PHE A 222 -10.70 11.25 1.87
CA PHE A 222 -9.62 10.29 1.69
C PHE A 222 -9.56 9.74 0.27
N PHE A 223 -10.71 9.46 -0.35
CA PHE A 223 -10.78 9.08 -1.75
C PHE A 223 -10.14 10.14 -2.66
N LEU A 224 -10.54 11.41 -2.50
CA LEU A 224 -10.00 12.51 -3.29
C LEU A 224 -8.50 12.76 -3.04
N LEU A 225 -8.04 12.67 -1.79
CA LEU A 225 -6.62 12.84 -1.46
C LEU A 225 -5.74 11.73 -2.04
N ARG A 226 -6.26 10.52 -2.21
CA ARG A 226 -5.52 9.39 -2.80
C ARG A 226 -5.57 9.34 -4.33
N SER A 227 -6.63 9.86 -4.93
CA SER A 227 -6.82 9.80 -6.39
C SER A 227 -5.63 10.34 -7.20
N PRO A 228 -4.96 11.45 -6.81
CA PRO A 228 -3.77 11.92 -7.51
C PRO A 228 -2.64 10.89 -7.58
N LEU A 229 -2.51 10.01 -6.58
CA LEU A 229 -1.47 8.96 -6.57
C LEU A 229 -1.69 7.92 -7.66
N LEU A 230 -2.92 7.46 -7.84
CA LEU A 230 -3.25 6.50 -8.90
C LEU A 230 -3.16 7.16 -10.28
N ILE A 231 -3.70 8.36 -10.41
CA ILE A 231 -3.64 9.09 -11.69
C ILE A 231 -2.19 9.29 -12.10
N ALA A 232 -1.32 9.76 -11.19
CA ALA A 232 0.10 9.88 -11.45
C ALA A 232 0.75 8.53 -11.79
N ALA A 233 0.38 7.45 -11.06
CA ALA A 233 0.89 6.12 -11.35
C ALA A 233 0.51 5.64 -12.76
N ILE A 234 -0.72 5.88 -13.21
CA ILE A 234 -1.18 5.52 -14.56
C ILE A 234 -0.28 6.17 -15.62
N PHE A 235 -0.03 7.49 -15.50
CA PHE A 235 0.83 8.20 -16.46
C PHE A 235 2.29 7.77 -16.37
N VAL A 236 2.83 7.69 -15.16
CA VAL A 236 4.22 7.30 -14.91
C VAL A 236 4.47 5.87 -15.42
N TYR A 237 3.59 4.94 -15.09
CA TYR A 237 3.80 3.54 -15.46
C TYR A 237 3.56 3.26 -16.94
N SER A 238 2.62 3.97 -17.58
CA SER A 238 2.48 3.94 -19.04
C SER A 238 3.81 4.30 -19.75
N LYS A 239 4.47 5.35 -19.27
CA LYS A 239 5.78 5.76 -19.83
C LYS A 239 6.92 4.84 -19.38
N ALA A 240 6.89 4.40 -18.11
CA ALA A 240 7.92 3.53 -17.56
C ALA A 240 7.97 2.16 -18.24
N LEU A 241 6.82 1.61 -18.65
CA LEU A 241 6.73 0.38 -19.44
C LEU A 241 7.40 0.52 -20.82
N GLY A 242 7.28 1.68 -21.46
CA GLY A 242 7.97 1.95 -22.71
C GLY A 242 9.51 1.83 -22.62
N PHE A 243 10.11 2.07 -21.44
CA PHE A 243 11.54 1.84 -21.22
C PHE A 243 11.91 0.36 -21.11
N PHE A 244 10.93 -0.52 -20.97
CA PHE A 244 11.06 -1.98 -21.04
C PHE A 244 10.63 -2.55 -22.40
N GLY A 245 10.36 -1.68 -23.39
CA GLY A 245 9.92 -2.09 -24.72
C GLY A 245 8.43 -2.44 -24.81
N VAL A 246 7.64 -2.13 -23.78
CA VAL A 246 6.19 -2.41 -23.76
C VAL A 246 5.41 -1.11 -23.89
N GLU A 247 4.81 -0.89 -25.05
CA GLU A 247 3.97 0.27 -25.31
C GLU A 247 2.55 0.02 -24.79
N MET A 248 2.13 0.84 -23.83
CA MET A 248 0.80 0.76 -23.27
C MET A 248 0.21 2.14 -23.02
N SER A 249 -1.03 2.33 -23.46
CA SER A 249 -1.74 3.58 -23.21
C SER A 249 -2.11 3.73 -21.72
N SER A 250 -2.17 4.96 -21.26
CA SER A 250 -2.60 5.25 -19.89
C SER A 250 -4.03 4.76 -19.63
N MET A 251 -4.89 4.76 -20.65
CA MET A 251 -6.27 4.28 -20.51
C MET A 251 -6.34 2.76 -20.32
N ALA A 252 -5.48 2.00 -20.98
CA ALA A 252 -5.39 0.55 -20.79
C ALA A 252 -4.88 0.16 -19.39
N LEU A 253 -4.05 1.00 -18.76
CA LEU A 253 -3.58 0.77 -17.39
C LEU A 253 -4.64 1.11 -16.30
N LEU A 254 -5.63 1.92 -16.60
CA LEU A 254 -6.63 2.36 -15.63
C LEU A 254 -7.36 1.19 -14.94
N PRO A 255 -7.87 0.15 -15.62
CA PRO A 255 -8.46 -1.00 -14.98
C PRO A 255 -7.45 -1.91 -14.26
N LEU A 256 -6.21 -1.98 -14.76
CA LEU A 256 -5.21 -2.96 -14.34
C LEU A 256 -4.48 -2.53 -13.05
N LEU A 257 -4.08 -1.26 -12.96
CA LEU A 257 -3.28 -0.77 -11.83
C LEU A 257 -3.96 -0.88 -10.46
N PRO A 258 -5.26 -0.59 -10.30
CA PRO A 258 -5.94 -0.80 -9.01
C PRO A 258 -5.89 -2.26 -8.56
N VAL A 259 -6.00 -3.22 -9.47
CA VAL A 259 -5.91 -4.66 -9.18
C VAL A 259 -4.50 -5.04 -8.74
N ILE A 260 -3.47 -4.55 -9.46
CA ILE A 260 -2.06 -4.76 -9.11
C ILE A 260 -1.73 -4.13 -7.75
N PHE A 261 -2.21 -2.91 -7.49
CA PHE A 261 -2.00 -2.25 -6.20
C PHE A 261 -2.72 -2.97 -5.07
N PHE A 262 -3.91 -3.53 -5.32
CA PHE A 262 -4.58 -4.38 -4.35
C PHE A 262 -3.74 -5.64 -4.04
N ALA A 263 -3.20 -6.31 -5.05
CA ALA A 263 -2.29 -7.44 -4.87
C ALA A 263 -1.01 -7.05 -4.09
N ALA A 264 -0.51 -5.81 -4.27
CA ALA A 264 0.63 -5.29 -3.52
C ALA A 264 0.34 -5.08 -2.02
N THR A 265 -0.92 -5.03 -1.60
CA THR A 265 -1.28 -4.98 -0.17
C THR A 265 -1.09 -6.32 0.53
N ILE A 266 -1.03 -7.42 -0.21
CA ILE A 266 -0.78 -8.76 0.33
C ILE A 266 0.70 -8.82 0.74
N PRO A 267 1.02 -9.10 2.02
CA PRO A 267 2.38 -9.04 2.53
C PRO A 267 3.19 -10.29 2.13
N THR A 268 3.47 -10.44 0.83
CA THR A 268 4.35 -11.49 0.30
C THR A 268 5.80 -10.99 0.21
N PRO A 269 6.81 -11.87 0.39
CA PRO A 269 8.20 -11.52 0.20
C PRO A 269 8.45 -10.90 -1.18
N MET A 270 9.26 -9.84 -1.24
CA MET A 270 9.61 -9.12 -2.48
C MET A 270 8.41 -8.66 -3.31
N ARG A 271 7.22 -8.50 -2.68
CA ARG A 271 5.98 -8.15 -3.38
C ARG A 271 5.58 -9.17 -4.47
N ALA A 272 5.88 -10.47 -4.24
CA ALA A 272 5.64 -11.51 -5.22
C ALA A 272 4.20 -11.54 -5.77
N ALA A 273 3.18 -11.28 -4.94
CA ALA A 273 1.79 -11.20 -5.40
C ALA A 273 1.57 -10.08 -6.44
N ALA A 274 2.17 -8.92 -6.24
CA ALA A 274 2.06 -7.81 -7.19
C ALA A 274 2.83 -8.10 -8.48
N ILE A 275 4.03 -8.68 -8.40
CA ILE A 275 4.82 -9.09 -9.59
C ILE A 275 4.05 -10.13 -10.38
N THR A 276 3.48 -11.12 -9.69
CA THR A 276 2.64 -12.15 -10.31
C THR A 276 1.44 -11.54 -11.03
N SER A 277 0.80 -10.51 -10.45
CA SER A 277 -0.31 -9.80 -11.10
C SER A 277 0.12 -9.12 -12.39
N TRP A 278 1.33 -8.52 -12.45
CA TRP A 278 1.88 -7.97 -13.70
C TRP A 278 1.97 -9.06 -14.77
N VAL A 279 2.54 -10.22 -14.45
CA VAL A 279 2.72 -11.32 -15.40
C VAL A 279 1.38 -11.96 -15.84
N ILE A 280 0.42 -12.08 -14.91
CA ILE A 280 -0.91 -12.65 -15.24
C ILE A 280 -1.70 -11.74 -16.17
N LEU A 281 -1.59 -10.41 -15.97
CA LEU A 281 -2.38 -9.45 -16.72
C LEU A 281 -1.77 -9.09 -18.09
N PHE A 282 -0.52 -9.49 -18.34
CA PHE A 282 0.21 -9.15 -19.57
C PHE A 282 0.92 -10.39 -20.14
N LEU A 283 0.14 -11.28 -20.72
CA LEU A 283 0.60 -12.61 -21.13
C LEU A 283 1.60 -12.62 -22.29
N GLU A 284 1.67 -11.55 -23.08
CA GLU A 284 2.55 -11.47 -24.26
C GLU A 284 3.97 -11.01 -23.91
N ASN A 285 4.16 -10.30 -22.80
CA ASN A 285 5.43 -9.67 -22.39
C ASN A 285 5.85 -10.13 -21.00
N GLU A 286 5.88 -11.43 -20.76
CA GLU A 286 6.05 -12.02 -19.42
C GLU A 286 7.36 -11.60 -18.75
N GLY A 287 8.47 -11.58 -19.50
CA GLY A 287 9.79 -11.21 -18.98
C GLY A 287 9.87 -9.75 -18.60
N GLU A 288 9.45 -8.88 -19.52
CA GLU A 288 9.43 -7.43 -19.35
C GLU A 288 8.51 -7.04 -18.19
N MET A 289 7.32 -7.67 -18.09
CA MET A 289 6.38 -7.42 -17.00
C MET A 289 6.89 -7.91 -15.66
N ALA A 290 7.54 -9.06 -15.61
CA ALA A 290 8.17 -9.55 -14.39
C ALA A 290 9.32 -8.65 -13.95
N ALA A 291 10.19 -8.25 -14.90
CA ALA A 291 11.31 -7.34 -14.65
C ALA A 291 10.80 -5.97 -14.18
N PHE A 292 9.82 -5.39 -14.90
CA PHE A 292 9.19 -4.13 -14.50
C PHE A 292 8.56 -4.20 -13.12
N GLY A 293 7.71 -5.20 -12.89
CA GLY A 293 7.04 -5.38 -11.60
C GLY A 293 8.04 -5.56 -10.45
N PHE A 294 9.09 -6.36 -10.67
CA PHE A 294 10.14 -6.56 -9.68
C PHE A 294 10.89 -5.25 -9.38
N LEU A 295 11.35 -4.56 -10.41
CA LEU A 295 12.12 -3.32 -10.26
C LEU A 295 11.28 -2.21 -9.65
N GLN A 296 10.08 -1.98 -10.17
CA GLN A 296 9.21 -0.91 -9.72
C GLN A 296 8.84 -1.06 -8.24
N HIS A 297 8.39 -2.25 -7.81
CA HIS A 297 7.98 -2.46 -6.42
C HIS A 297 9.15 -2.41 -5.44
N ASN A 298 10.30 -3.00 -5.80
CA ASN A 298 11.46 -2.99 -4.92
C ASN A 298 12.17 -1.63 -4.91
N PHE A 299 12.27 -0.94 -6.06
CA PHE A 299 12.78 0.43 -6.11
C PHE A 299 11.97 1.36 -5.21
N PHE A 300 10.63 1.27 -5.28
CA PHE A 300 9.74 2.07 -4.47
C PHE A 300 10.01 1.88 -2.97
N ILE A 301 10.14 0.64 -2.51
CA ILE A 301 10.43 0.33 -1.09
C ILE A 301 11.80 0.86 -0.69
N LEU A 302 12.83 0.57 -1.48
CA LEU A 302 14.20 0.96 -1.18
C LEU A 302 14.39 2.47 -1.23
N PHE A 303 13.82 3.15 -2.22
CA PHE A 303 13.92 4.60 -2.33
C PHE A 303 13.25 5.32 -1.15
N ASN A 304 12.06 4.87 -0.75
CA ASN A 304 11.40 5.43 0.43
C ASN A 304 12.20 5.18 1.72
N ALA A 305 12.89 4.05 1.82
CA ALA A 305 13.78 3.80 2.95
C ALA A 305 15.00 4.72 2.93
N VAL A 306 15.56 5.04 1.76
CA VAL A 306 16.63 6.04 1.62
C VAL A 306 16.13 7.41 2.09
N ILE A 307 14.92 7.84 1.68
CA ILE A 307 14.29 9.05 2.25
C ILE A 307 14.25 8.93 3.79
N GLY A 308 13.86 7.77 4.32
CA GLY A 308 13.82 7.51 5.76
C GLY A 308 15.18 7.73 6.45
N LEU A 309 16.26 7.28 5.84
CA LEU A 309 17.62 7.49 6.38
C LEU A 309 17.98 8.96 6.47
N LEU A 310 17.58 9.79 5.51
CA LEU A 310 17.83 11.24 5.54
C LEU A 310 17.12 11.94 6.71
N PHE A 311 15.94 11.45 7.09
CA PHE A 311 15.15 12.01 8.20
C PHE A 311 15.45 11.37 9.56
N LEU A 312 16.17 10.24 9.60
CA LEU A 312 16.45 9.49 10.84
C LEU A 312 17.14 10.32 11.93
N PRO A 313 18.16 11.18 11.64
CA PRO A 313 18.80 12.01 12.67
C PRO A 313 17.82 12.99 13.33
N ARG A 314 16.87 13.54 12.56
CA ARG A 314 15.84 14.42 13.09
C ARG A 314 14.85 13.64 13.95
N ALA A 315 14.37 12.49 13.47
CA ALA A 315 13.47 11.61 14.21
C ALA A 315 14.06 11.17 15.55
N ASN A 316 15.34 10.79 15.57
CA ASN A 316 16.03 10.39 16.79
C ASN A 316 16.18 11.56 17.80
N ARG A 317 16.48 12.77 17.33
CA ARG A 317 16.51 13.95 18.21
C ARG A 317 15.15 14.24 18.84
N GLU A 318 14.07 14.14 18.07
CA GLU A 318 12.70 14.35 18.56
C GLU A 318 12.27 13.29 19.58
N LEU A 319 12.75 12.02 19.43
CA LEU A 319 12.40 10.93 20.35
C LEU A 319 13.23 10.89 21.63
N PHE A 320 14.54 11.20 21.53
CA PHE A 320 15.50 10.95 22.58
C PHE A 320 16.19 12.23 23.09
N GLY A 321 16.10 13.34 22.34
CA GLY A 321 16.78 14.60 22.67
C GLY A 321 16.16 15.40 23.82
N HIS A 322 15.01 15.02 24.34
CA HIS A 322 14.31 15.70 25.46
C HIS A 322 14.70 15.17 26.84
N LYS A 323 15.79 14.41 26.96
CA LYS A 323 16.29 13.92 28.27
C LYS A 323 17.40 14.78 28.89
N SER A 324 17.52 16.05 28.51
CA SER A 324 18.47 16.96 29.19
C SER A 324 17.82 18.33 29.38
N LYS A 325 16.90 18.41 30.31
CA LYS A 325 16.65 19.59 31.14
C LYS A 325 16.01 19.17 32.46
#